data_ca72654a21c9b084852c706b0604f80a
#
_entry.id   ca72654a21c9b084852c706b0604f80a
#
_cell.length_a   1.000
_cell.length_b   1.000
_cell.length_c   1.000
_cell.angle_alpha   90.00
_cell.angle_beta   90.00
_cell.angle_gamma   90.00
#
_symmetry.space_group_name_H-M   'P 1'
#
loop_
_entity.id
_entity.type
_entity.pdbx_description
1 polymer ?
#
loop_
_entity_poly.entity_id
_entity_poly.type
_entity_poly.pdbx_seq_one_letter_code
_entity_poly.pdbx_strand_id
1 'polypeptide(L)'
;MEIERRWLVEGWPALTPSSVLRMDQGYFAVRPAIRIRREAVLGGETRYVLCFKGGAGLAREEVEVDVDEGRYLRLKAMLSGPMIEKEQRRYSLPGGLTLEVNQVDPALESGFYYAEVEFDTEAAALEVTGQPGESMAAYWARTRG
;
A
#
# COMPACT_ATOMS: atom_id res chain seq x y z
N MET A 1 -4.86 12.14 -9.46
CA MET A 1 -3.53 12.35 -8.84
C MET A 1 -3.56 12.01 -7.37
N GLU A 2 -2.57 11.29 -6.92
CA GLU A 2 -2.47 10.85 -5.53
C GLU A 2 -1.43 11.72 -4.79
N ILE A 3 -1.79 12.24 -3.62
CA ILE A 3 -0.91 13.05 -2.76
C ILE A 3 -0.85 12.35 -1.42
N GLU A 4 0.22 11.59 -1.16
CA GLU A 4 0.33 10.84 0.08
C GLU A 4 1.69 11.03 0.77
N ARG A 5 1.69 10.85 2.09
CA ARG A 5 2.90 10.78 2.90
C ARG A 5 2.94 9.43 3.59
N ARG A 6 4.15 8.94 3.77
CA ARG A 6 4.42 7.63 4.38
C ARG A 6 5.48 7.77 5.45
N TRP A 7 5.24 7.11 6.59
CA TRP A 7 6.15 7.14 7.74
C TRP A 7 6.42 5.73 8.24
N LEU A 8 7.63 5.50 8.76
CA LEU A 8 7.91 4.30 9.53
C LEU A 8 7.28 4.45 10.91
N VAL A 9 6.66 3.37 11.40
CA VAL A 9 6.09 3.29 12.74
C VAL A 9 6.50 1.96 13.39
N GLU A 10 6.35 1.86 14.71
CA GLU A 10 6.84 0.69 15.45
C GLU A 10 5.77 -0.41 15.62
N GLY A 11 4.50 -0.09 15.39
CA GLY A 11 3.42 -1.05 15.56
C GLY A 11 2.05 -0.42 15.38
N TRP A 12 1.03 -1.15 15.82
CA TRP A 12 -0.35 -0.68 15.74
C TRP A 12 -0.63 0.41 16.76
N PRO A 13 -1.36 1.48 16.39
CA PRO A 13 -1.82 2.46 17.38
C PRO A 13 -2.83 1.84 18.34
N ALA A 14 -2.90 2.38 19.57
CA ALA A 14 -3.85 1.94 20.60
C ALA A 14 -5.24 2.53 20.34
N LEU A 15 -5.78 2.31 19.14
CA LEU A 15 -7.07 2.81 18.68
C LEU A 15 -7.84 1.67 18.04
N THR A 16 -9.18 1.81 17.96
CA THR A 16 -10.01 0.86 17.23
C THR A 16 -10.07 1.25 15.77
N PRO A 17 -9.68 0.35 14.85
CA PRO A 17 -9.76 0.65 13.43
C PRO A 17 -11.20 0.68 12.92
N SER A 18 -11.47 1.52 11.93
CA SER A 18 -12.75 1.55 11.22
C SER A 18 -12.87 0.39 10.22
N SER A 19 -11.77 -0.10 9.70
CA SER A 19 -11.73 -1.29 8.86
C SER A 19 -10.36 -1.95 8.90
N VAL A 20 -10.35 -3.26 8.59
CA VAL A 20 -9.13 -4.08 8.51
C VAL A 20 -9.13 -4.79 7.17
N LEU A 21 -8.01 -4.70 6.44
CA LEU A 21 -7.83 -5.35 5.15
C LEU A 21 -6.62 -6.26 5.20
N ARG A 22 -6.71 -7.38 4.49
CA ARG A 22 -5.56 -8.23 4.20
C ARG A 22 -5.25 -8.12 2.71
N MET A 23 -4.00 -7.88 2.40
CA MET A 23 -3.55 -7.66 1.05
C MET A 23 -2.38 -8.57 0.71
N ASP A 24 -2.39 -9.05 -0.55
CA ASP A 24 -1.25 -9.69 -1.18
C ASP A 24 -0.91 -8.87 -2.41
N GLN A 25 0.33 -8.44 -2.55
CA GLN A 25 0.73 -7.59 -3.68
C GLN A 25 2.10 -7.95 -4.23
N GLY A 26 2.25 -7.74 -5.52
CA GLY A 26 3.50 -7.96 -6.22
C GLY A 26 3.66 -6.98 -7.36
N TYR A 27 4.89 -6.83 -7.85
CA TYR A 27 5.24 -5.83 -8.83
C TYR A 27 5.83 -6.44 -10.10
N PHE A 28 5.30 -6.00 -11.25
CA PHE A 28 5.87 -6.34 -12.57
C PHE A 28 6.98 -5.38 -12.94
N ALA A 29 6.89 -4.14 -12.48
CA ALA A 29 7.88 -3.09 -12.72
C ALA A 29 7.87 -2.12 -11.54
N VAL A 30 9.00 -1.42 -11.34
CA VAL A 30 9.12 -0.44 -10.26
C VAL A 30 9.17 1.00 -10.79
N ARG A 31 9.45 1.19 -12.09
CA ARG A 31 9.49 2.50 -12.78
C ARG A 31 8.96 2.38 -14.21
N PRO A 32 7.70 2.77 -14.47
CA PRO A 32 6.65 3.09 -13.50
C PRO A 32 6.33 1.89 -12.63
N ALA A 33 5.79 2.13 -11.45
CA ALA A 33 5.36 1.04 -10.58
C ALA A 33 4.11 0.39 -11.16
N ILE A 34 4.19 -0.90 -11.46
CA ILE A 34 3.07 -1.70 -11.97
C ILE A 34 2.85 -2.82 -10.98
N ARG A 35 1.71 -2.76 -10.29
CA ARG A 35 1.39 -3.63 -9.16
C ARG A 35 0.12 -4.41 -9.42
N ILE A 36 0.12 -5.70 -9.02
CA ILE A 36 -1.11 -6.46 -8.87
C ILE A 36 -1.36 -6.71 -7.38
N ARG A 37 -2.62 -6.61 -6.95
CA ARG A 37 -2.97 -6.73 -5.54
C ARG A 37 -4.34 -7.39 -5.36
N ARG A 38 -4.40 -8.28 -4.36
CA ARG A 38 -5.64 -8.78 -3.79
C ARG A 38 -5.90 -8.01 -2.50
N GLU A 39 -7.10 -7.46 -2.36
CA GLU A 39 -7.54 -6.74 -1.17
C GLU A 39 -8.77 -7.43 -0.59
N ALA A 40 -8.65 -7.99 0.59
CA ALA A 40 -9.77 -8.62 1.28
C ALA A 40 -10.13 -7.80 2.53
N VAL A 41 -11.31 -7.21 2.52
CA VAL A 41 -11.84 -6.48 3.68
C VAL A 41 -12.40 -7.49 4.66
N LEU A 42 -11.95 -7.43 5.91
CA LEU A 42 -12.46 -8.30 6.97
C LEU A 42 -13.95 -8.05 7.19
N GLY A 43 -14.77 -9.09 6.98
CA GLY A 43 -16.22 -8.97 7.02
C GLY A 43 -16.85 -8.32 5.79
N GLY A 44 -16.08 -8.10 4.72
CA GLY A 44 -16.52 -7.44 3.50
C GLY A 44 -16.07 -8.14 2.24
N GLU A 45 -15.91 -7.38 1.17
CA GLU A 45 -15.60 -7.88 -0.17
C GLU A 45 -14.10 -8.08 -0.40
N THR A 46 -13.78 -8.88 -1.41
CA THR A 46 -12.43 -9.06 -1.95
C THR A 46 -12.36 -8.43 -3.33
N ARG A 47 -11.33 -7.61 -3.58
CA ARG A 47 -11.05 -6.98 -4.88
C ARG A 47 -9.70 -7.46 -5.40
N TYR A 48 -9.57 -7.43 -6.71
CA TYR A 48 -8.29 -7.67 -7.41
C TYR A 48 -8.01 -6.47 -8.30
N VAL A 49 -6.85 -5.85 -8.13
CA VAL A 49 -6.56 -4.56 -8.75
C VAL A 49 -5.19 -4.58 -9.41
N LEU A 50 -5.14 -4.07 -10.65
CA LEU A 50 -3.91 -3.77 -11.36
C LEU A 50 -3.70 -2.26 -11.28
N CYS A 51 -2.57 -1.82 -10.75
CA CYS A 51 -2.31 -0.41 -10.48
C CYS A 51 -1.03 0.05 -11.16
N PHE A 52 -1.11 1.21 -11.81
CA PHE A 52 0.02 1.87 -12.47
C PHE A 52 0.27 3.20 -11.75
N LYS A 53 1.48 3.39 -11.23
CA LYS A 53 1.88 4.65 -10.59
C LYS A 53 3.06 5.24 -11.34
N GLY A 54 2.86 6.43 -11.89
CA GLY A 54 3.88 7.17 -12.61
C GLY A 54 4.45 8.34 -11.81
N GLY A 55 5.56 8.88 -12.29
CA GLY A 55 6.19 10.03 -11.67
C GLY A 55 6.93 9.71 -10.37
N ALA A 56 7.34 10.77 -9.70
CA ALA A 56 8.05 10.73 -8.43
C ALA A 56 7.66 11.92 -7.57
N GLY A 57 7.97 11.86 -6.28
CA GLY A 57 7.67 12.94 -5.36
C GLY A 57 6.33 12.79 -4.64
N LEU A 58 5.84 13.90 -4.11
CA LEU A 58 4.68 13.93 -3.24
C LEU A 58 3.37 13.65 -3.98
N ALA A 59 3.20 14.24 -5.16
CA ALA A 59 2.01 14.06 -6.00
C ALA A 59 2.36 13.14 -7.19
N ARG A 60 1.58 12.07 -7.37
CA ARG A 60 1.85 11.05 -8.40
C ARG A 60 0.59 10.72 -9.17
N GLU A 61 0.75 10.44 -10.45
CA GLU A 61 -0.31 9.88 -11.27
C GLU A 61 -0.57 8.44 -10.87
N GLU A 62 -1.84 8.06 -10.72
CA GLU A 62 -2.25 6.70 -10.41
C GLU A 62 -3.42 6.29 -11.29
N VAL A 63 -3.32 5.10 -11.91
CA VAL A 63 -4.41 4.49 -12.66
C VAL A 63 -4.64 3.09 -12.10
N GLU A 64 -5.85 2.81 -11.66
CA GLU A 64 -6.26 1.50 -11.17
C GLU A 64 -7.24 0.84 -12.13
N VAL A 65 -7.09 -0.47 -12.33
CA VAL A 65 -7.98 -1.28 -13.15
C VAL A 65 -8.38 -2.50 -12.33
N ASP A 66 -9.70 -2.68 -12.14
CA ASP A 66 -10.22 -3.88 -11.51
C ASP A 66 -10.08 -5.07 -12.47
N VAL A 67 -9.63 -6.20 -11.94
CA VAL A 67 -9.54 -7.46 -12.69
C VAL A 67 -10.34 -8.54 -11.96
N ASP A 68 -10.74 -9.57 -12.68
CA ASP A 68 -11.39 -10.72 -12.06
C ASP A 68 -10.34 -11.65 -11.41
N GLU A 69 -10.81 -12.57 -10.58
CA GLU A 69 -9.92 -13.50 -9.87
C GLU A 69 -9.10 -14.35 -10.84
N GLY A 70 -9.68 -14.81 -11.94
CA GLY A 70 -8.99 -15.62 -12.93
C GLY A 70 -7.81 -14.90 -13.56
N ARG A 71 -8.00 -13.63 -13.95
CA ARG A 71 -6.92 -12.80 -14.48
C ARG A 71 -5.87 -12.50 -13.42
N TYR A 72 -6.29 -12.23 -12.19
CA TYR A 72 -5.37 -12.01 -11.07
C TYR A 72 -4.43 -13.22 -10.89
N LEU A 73 -4.98 -14.42 -10.85
CA LEU A 73 -4.19 -15.65 -10.68
C LEU A 73 -3.21 -15.87 -11.83
N ARG A 74 -3.62 -15.57 -13.06
CA ARG A 74 -2.75 -15.67 -14.24
C ARG A 74 -1.62 -14.65 -14.21
N LEU A 75 -1.91 -13.43 -13.79
CA LEU A 75 -0.90 -12.37 -13.63
C LEU A 75 0.06 -12.71 -12.48
N LYS A 76 -0.46 -13.16 -11.35
CA LYS A 76 0.35 -13.57 -10.20
C LYS A 76 1.38 -14.63 -10.59
N ALA A 77 1.02 -15.58 -11.45
CA ALA A 77 1.92 -16.63 -11.91
C ALA A 77 3.11 -16.10 -12.73
N MET A 78 3.04 -14.88 -13.24
CA MET A 78 4.10 -14.24 -14.02
C MET A 78 5.10 -13.45 -13.16
N LEU A 79 4.85 -13.33 -11.87
CA LEU A 79 5.74 -12.58 -10.98
C LEU A 79 7.05 -13.33 -10.72
N SER A 80 8.12 -12.56 -10.48
CA SER A 80 9.46 -13.11 -10.25
C SER A 80 9.70 -13.62 -8.83
N GLY A 81 8.81 -13.30 -7.89
CA GLY A 81 8.97 -13.71 -6.50
C GLY A 81 7.63 -13.85 -5.77
N PRO A 82 7.65 -14.28 -4.52
CA PRO A 82 6.44 -14.41 -3.72
C PRO A 82 5.82 -13.05 -3.41
N MET A 83 4.50 -13.04 -3.23
CA MET A 83 3.77 -11.82 -2.91
C MET A 83 4.20 -11.23 -1.57
N ILE A 84 4.14 -9.91 -1.48
CA ILE A 84 4.21 -9.21 -0.20
C ILE A 84 2.88 -9.41 0.50
N GLU A 85 2.92 -9.88 1.75
CA GLU A 85 1.74 -9.98 2.60
C GLU A 85 1.63 -8.72 3.44
N LYS A 86 0.41 -8.18 3.55
CA LYS A 86 0.19 -6.93 4.28
C LYS A 86 -1.16 -6.97 4.98
N GLU A 87 -1.18 -6.62 6.27
CA GLU A 87 -2.41 -6.28 6.97
C GLU A 87 -2.47 -4.77 7.11
N GLN A 88 -3.59 -4.17 6.68
CA GLN A 88 -3.81 -2.74 6.79
C GLN A 88 -4.98 -2.48 7.71
N ARG A 89 -4.78 -1.58 8.68
CA ARG A 89 -5.83 -1.08 9.55
C ARG A 89 -6.04 0.40 9.28
N ARG A 90 -7.29 0.77 9.08
CA ARG A 90 -7.68 2.15 8.75
C ARG A 90 -8.31 2.81 9.96
N TYR A 91 -7.92 4.05 10.21
CA TYR A 91 -8.39 4.86 11.33
C TYR A 91 -8.86 6.20 10.82
N SER A 92 -10.05 6.63 11.26
CA SER A 92 -10.57 7.94 10.88
C SER A 92 -9.81 9.05 11.62
N LEU A 93 -9.41 10.08 10.88
CA LEU A 93 -8.75 11.26 11.39
C LEU A 93 -9.67 12.48 11.29
N PRO A 94 -9.41 13.54 12.09
CA PRO A 94 -10.11 14.82 11.92
C PRO A 94 -9.94 15.34 10.48
N GLY A 95 -10.97 16.03 9.97
CA GLY A 95 -10.93 16.61 8.62
C GLY A 95 -11.25 15.62 7.51
N GLY A 96 -11.79 14.44 7.82
CA GLY A 96 -12.16 13.45 6.82
C GLY A 96 -11.00 12.65 6.25
N LEU A 97 -9.81 12.77 6.82
CA LEU A 97 -8.65 11.99 6.41
C LEU A 97 -8.67 10.60 7.06
N THR A 98 -7.94 9.68 6.45
CA THR A 98 -7.79 8.31 6.95
C THR A 98 -6.31 8.01 7.18
N LEU A 99 -5.98 7.52 8.37
CA LEU A 99 -4.67 6.97 8.66
C LEU A 99 -4.69 5.48 8.31
N GLU A 100 -3.80 5.06 7.44
CA GLU A 100 -3.63 3.66 7.07
C GLU A 100 -2.32 3.15 7.68
N VAL A 101 -2.42 2.23 8.64
CA VAL A 101 -1.24 1.59 9.24
C VAL A 101 -1.12 0.18 8.71
N ASN A 102 0.08 -0.20 8.30
CA ASN A 102 0.34 -1.45 7.61
C ASN A 102 1.41 -2.25 8.33
N GLN A 103 1.14 -3.53 8.52
CA GLN A 103 2.14 -4.52 8.90
C GLN A 103 2.52 -5.31 7.65
N VAL A 104 3.78 -5.25 7.27
CA VAL A 104 4.32 -5.83 6.03
C VAL A 104 5.12 -7.07 6.36
N ASP A 105 4.85 -8.18 5.66
CA ASP A 105 5.58 -9.46 5.76
C ASP A 105 5.84 -9.88 7.22
N PRO A 106 4.80 -10.09 8.04
CA PRO A 106 4.98 -10.37 9.47
C PRO A 106 5.75 -11.66 9.77
N ALA A 107 5.82 -12.58 8.83
CA ALA A 107 6.55 -13.84 8.98
C ALA A 107 8.03 -13.75 8.58
N LEU A 108 8.49 -12.61 8.05
CA LEU A 108 9.85 -12.42 7.57
C LEU A 108 10.63 -11.45 8.46
N GLU A 109 11.96 -11.64 8.54
CA GLU A 109 12.84 -10.70 9.24
C GLU A 109 12.81 -9.30 8.63
N SER A 110 12.59 -9.20 7.32
CA SER A 110 12.46 -7.93 6.61
C SER A 110 11.18 -7.18 6.94
N GLY A 111 10.24 -7.81 7.65
CA GLY A 111 8.94 -7.24 7.97
C GLY A 111 9.02 -5.96 8.80
N PHE A 112 8.06 -5.07 8.59
CA PHE A 112 8.03 -3.78 9.28
C PHE A 112 6.62 -3.20 9.26
N TYR A 113 6.46 -2.07 9.98
CA TYR A 113 5.22 -1.31 10.00
C TYR A 113 5.44 0.05 9.35
N TYR A 114 4.45 0.52 8.61
CA TYR A 114 4.45 1.90 8.10
C TYR A 114 3.03 2.46 8.11
N ALA A 115 2.95 3.78 8.13
CA ALA A 115 1.69 4.51 8.09
C ALA A 115 1.63 5.40 6.87
N GLU A 116 0.44 5.55 6.30
CA GLU A 116 0.17 6.44 5.17
C GLU A 116 -1.04 7.30 5.43
N VAL A 117 -1.01 8.52 4.89
CA VAL A 117 -2.17 9.39 4.79
C VAL A 117 -2.18 10.00 3.39
N GLU A 118 -3.33 9.95 2.73
CA GLU A 118 -3.57 10.67 1.48
C GLU A 118 -4.18 12.02 1.81
N PHE A 119 -3.62 13.08 1.22
CA PHE A 119 -4.01 14.46 1.47
C PHE A 119 -4.71 15.05 0.25
N ASP A 120 -5.57 16.05 0.50
CA ASP A 120 -6.28 16.77 -0.56
C ASP A 120 -5.38 17.75 -1.32
N THR A 121 -4.35 18.26 -0.66
CA THR A 121 -3.40 19.24 -1.24
C THR A 121 -1.96 18.92 -0.84
N GLU A 122 -1.01 19.38 -1.68
CA GLU A 122 0.42 19.26 -1.35
C GLU A 122 0.77 20.09 -0.11
N ALA A 123 0.15 21.27 0.07
CA ALA A 123 0.40 22.11 1.22
C ALA A 123 0.06 21.39 2.53
N ALA A 124 -1.10 20.72 2.60
CA ALA A 124 -1.49 19.97 3.77
C ALA A 124 -0.52 18.82 4.05
N ALA A 125 -0.05 18.12 3.02
CA ALA A 125 0.92 17.04 3.18
C ALA A 125 2.27 17.55 3.71
N LEU A 126 2.72 18.72 3.28
CA LEU A 126 4.00 19.29 3.69
C LEU A 126 4.00 19.77 5.15
N GLU A 127 2.85 19.99 5.75
CA GLU A 127 2.75 20.37 7.17
C GLU A 127 3.02 19.22 8.12
N VAL A 128 2.96 17.99 7.63
CA VAL A 128 3.17 16.79 8.46
C VAL A 128 4.64 16.39 8.41
N THR A 129 5.22 16.14 9.58
CA THR A 129 6.62 15.73 9.72
C THR A 129 6.70 14.30 10.25
N GLY A 130 7.81 13.62 9.96
CA GLY A 130 8.06 12.26 10.41
C GLY A 130 9.17 11.64 9.59
N GLN A 131 9.63 10.46 10.01
CA GLN A 131 10.63 9.72 9.26
C GLN A 131 9.99 9.06 8.04
N PRO A 132 10.47 9.38 6.81
CA PRO A 132 9.90 8.78 5.60
C PRO A 132 10.08 7.26 5.56
N GLY A 133 9.08 6.57 5.03
CA GLY A 133 9.17 5.15 4.71
C GLY A 133 9.51 4.94 3.24
N GLU A 134 10.14 3.81 2.92
CA GLU A 134 10.35 3.44 1.52
C GLU A 134 9.04 3.04 0.84
N SER A 135 8.97 3.14 -0.49
CA SER A 135 7.80 2.68 -1.25
C SER A 135 7.74 1.14 -1.24
N MET A 136 6.54 0.60 -1.43
CA MET A 136 6.36 -0.85 -1.54
C MET A 136 7.05 -1.41 -2.79
N ALA A 137 7.13 -0.63 -3.87
CA ALA A 137 7.87 -1.02 -5.06
C ALA A 137 9.37 -1.16 -4.77
N ALA A 138 9.96 -0.21 -4.03
CA ALA A 138 11.35 -0.27 -3.62
C ALA A 138 11.61 -1.46 -2.68
N TYR A 139 10.72 -1.70 -1.74
CA TYR A 139 10.79 -2.86 -0.84
C TYR A 139 10.74 -4.17 -1.63
N TRP A 140 9.82 -4.30 -2.59
CA TRP A 140 9.74 -5.46 -3.47
C TRP A 140 11.05 -5.69 -4.22
N ALA A 141 11.57 -4.64 -4.86
CA ALA A 141 12.82 -4.71 -5.63
C ALA A 141 14.00 -5.18 -4.77
N ARG A 142 14.08 -4.68 -3.52
CA ARG A 142 15.14 -4.99 -2.58
C ARG A 142 15.04 -6.43 -2.03
N THR A 143 13.83 -6.97 -1.87
CA THR A 143 13.61 -8.26 -1.23
C THR A 143 13.30 -9.40 -2.20
N ARG A 144 12.75 -9.12 -3.38
CA ARG A 144 12.28 -10.13 -4.34
C ARG A 144 12.72 -9.89 -5.79
N GLY A 145 13.17 -8.69 -6.06
CA GLY A 145 13.56 -8.27 -7.41
C GLY A 145 14.96 -8.62 -7.86
#